data_add1f1168928cb34fe2de45054da84a0
#
_entry.id   add1f1168928cb34fe2de45054da84a0
#
_cell.length_a   1.000
_cell.length_b   1.000
_cell.length_c   1.000
_cell.angle_alpha   90.00
_cell.angle_beta   90.00
_cell.angle_gamma   90.00
#
_symmetry.space_group_name_H-M   'P 1'
#
loop_
_entity.id
_entity.type
_entity.pdbx_description
1 polymer ?
#
loop_
_entity_poly.entity_id
_entity_poly.type
_entity_poly.pdbx_seq_one_letter_code
_entity_poly.pdbx_strand_id
1 'polypeptide(L)'
;MIYPNGGEVWCSPTSLSMVMAYWSSKTGNRNLNKAVPTVADGTYDYVYRGNGNWPFNTAYASTFGLKASVNRFSSLGQVERWISKGVPVLASISWGRGQLDGAPIPASNGHLLVIRGFHSDGERIIVNDPAADGNSGVKRLYDRQQFAAAWFRGSGGIAYLVYPKGWNIPDETSSRGSW
;
A
#
# COMPACT_ATOMS: atom_id res chain seq x y z
N MET A 1 -13.13 1.97 17.31
CA MET A 1 -14.50 2.11 16.81
C MET A 1 -14.71 1.00 15.79
N ILE A 2 -15.56 0.04 16.07
CA ILE A 2 -15.90 -1.04 15.13
C ILE A 2 -16.94 -0.46 14.17
N TYR A 3 -16.60 -0.37 12.89
CA TYR A 3 -17.53 0.06 11.87
C TYR A 3 -18.44 -1.11 11.48
N PRO A 4 -19.76 -0.90 11.25
CA PRO A 4 -20.71 -1.98 10.97
C PRO A 4 -20.38 -2.84 9.74
N ASN A 5 -19.54 -2.35 8.85
CA ASN A 5 -19.10 -2.99 7.62
C ASN A 5 -17.66 -3.53 7.68
N GLY A 6 -17.11 -3.77 8.88
CA GLY A 6 -15.86 -4.50 9.09
C GLY A 6 -14.60 -3.65 9.02
N GLY A 7 -14.46 -2.65 9.88
CA GLY A 7 -13.26 -1.78 9.91
C GLY A 7 -11.94 -2.52 10.06
N GLU A 8 -11.92 -3.69 10.69
CA GLU A 8 -10.76 -4.56 10.84
C GLU A 8 -10.28 -5.20 9.53
N VAL A 9 -11.10 -5.22 8.48
CA VAL A 9 -10.73 -5.72 7.14
C VAL A 9 -10.46 -4.61 6.13
N TRP A 10 -10.30 -3.37 6.61
CA TRP A 10 -10.07 -2.19 5.78
C TRP A 10 -8.59 -1.87 5.52
N CYS A 11 -7.72 -2.88 5.48
CA CYS A 11 -6.29 -2.64 5.21
C CYS A 11 -6.06 -1.90 3.88
N SER A 12 -6.78 -2.25 2.82
CA SER A 12 -6.64 -1.62 1.50
C SER A 12 -7.08 -0.15 1.49
N PRO A 13 -8.33 0.22 1.86
CA PRO A 13 -8.73 1.62 1.90
C PRO A 13 -7.96 2.46 2.92
N THR A 14 -7.51 1.87 4.04
CA THR A 14 -6.67 2.56 5.01
C THR A 14 -5.30 2.90 4.42
N SER A 15 -4.65 1.95 3.76
CA SER A 15 -3.39 2.17 3.07
C SER A 15 -3.53 3.20 1.95
N LEU A 16 -4.62 3.15 1.18
CA LEU A 16 -4.91 4.15 0.15
C LEU A 16 -5.13 5.54 0.76
N SER A 17 -5.89 5.66 1.85
CA SER A 17 -6.09 6.92 2.58
C SER A 17 -4.76 7.54 3.01
N MET A 18 -3.82 6.72 3.54
CA MET A 18 -2.48 7.19 3.93
C MET A 18 -1.71 7.78 2.74
N VAL A 19 -1.75 7.13 1.58
CA VAL A 19 -1.05 7.60 0.37
C VAL A 19 -1.73 8.85 -0.19
N MET A 20 -3.05 8.92 -0.20
CA MET A 20 -3.78 10.12 -0.61
C MET A 20 -3.49 11.30 0.31
N ALA A 21 -3.43 11.09 1.65
CA ALA A 21 -3.05 12.12 2.62
C ALA A 21 -1.59 12.58 2.42
N TYR A 22 -0.67 11.67 2.12
CA TYR A 22 0.71 12.01 1.75
C TYR A 22 0.73 12.94 0.54
N TRP A 23 0.00 12.64 -0.52
CA TRP A 23 -0.08 13.49 -1.71
C TRP A 23 -0.79 14.81 -1.43
N SER A 24 -1.81 14.82 -0.57
CA SER A 24 -2.41 16.07 -0.09
C SER A 24 -1.37 17.02 0.51
N SER A 25 -0.53 16.48 1.39
CA SER A 25 0.56 17.24 2.02
C SER A 25 1.63 17.71 1.01
N LYS A 26 2.01 16.83 0.06
CA LYS A 26 3.06 17.13 -0.92
C LYS A 26 2.64 18.14 -2.00
N THR A 27 1.37 18.14 -2.38
CA THR A 27 0.85 18.98 -3.48
C THR A 27 0.04 20.17 -3.00
N GLY A 28 -0.32 20.23 -1.71
CA GLY A 28 -1.24 21.23 -1.17
C GLY A 28 -2.71 20.98 -1.53
N ASN A 29 -3.01 19.93 -2.26
CA ASN A 29 -4.39 19.58 -2.65
C ASN A 29 -5.14 18.90 -1.51
N ARG A 30 -5.86 19.71 -0.72
CA ARG A 30 -6.62 19.23 0.46
C ARG A 30 -7.74 18.24 0.10
N ASN A 31 -8.21 18.22 -1.15
CA ASN A 31 -9.25 17.27 -1.60
C ASN A 31 -8.76 15.81 -1.57
N LEU A 32 -7.46 15.57 -1.55
CA LEU A 32 -6.88 14.23 -1.41
C LEU A 32 -6.88 13.70 0.04
N ASN A 33 -7.04 14.56 1.03
CA ASN A 33 -7.05 14.13 2.45
C ASN A 33 -8.44 13.59 2.83
N LYS A 34 -8.67 12.32 2.57
CA LYS A 34 -9.93 11.62 2.85
C LYS A 34 -9.80 10.74 4.09
N ALA A 35 -10.82 10.79 4.94
CA ALA A 35 -10.92 9.89 6.08
C ALA A 35 -11.09 8.43 5.60
N VAL A 36 -10.55 7.47 6.37
CA VAL A 36 -10.60 6.05 6.04
C VAL A 36 -12.01 5.54 5.73
N PRO A 37 -13.07 5.87 6.51
CA PRO A 37 -14.43 5.43 6.17
C PRO A 37 -14.91 5.92 4.80
N THR A 38 -14.57 7.17 4.43
CA THR A 38 -14.92 7.72 3.12
C THR A 38 -14.24 6.98 1.97
N VAL A 39 -12.95 6.59 2.17
CA VAL A 39 -12.25 5.77 1.19
C VAL A 39 -12.83 4.37 1.13
N ALA A 40 -13.19 3.78 2.28
CA ALA A 40 -13.81 2.47 2.34
C ALA A 40 -15.16 2.44 1.60
N ASP A 41 -16.01 3.43 1.81
CA ASP A 41 -17.28 3.54 1.08
C ASP A 41 -17.07 3.66 -0.43
N GLY A 42 -16.08 4.45 -0.85
CA GLY A 42 -15.78 4.67 -2.28
C GLY A 42 -15.06 3.50 -2.97
N THR A 43 -14.50 2.56 -2.21
CA THR A 43 -13.78 1.38 -2.73
C THR A 43 -14.53 0.07 -2.52
N TYR A 44 -15.74 0.12 -1.95
CA TYR A 44 -16.52 -1.09 -1.68
C TYR A 44 -17.01 -1.74 -2.97
N ASP A 45 -16.69 -3.00 -3.14
CA ASP A 45 -17.17 -3.83 -4.23
C ASP A 45 -18.34 -4.70 -3.74
N TYR A 46 -19.53 -4.42 -4.27
CA TYR A 46 -20.77 -5.12 -3.88
C TYR A 46 -20.81 -6.58 -4.34
N VAL A 47 -20.08 -6.94 -5.39
CA VAL A 47 -19.99 -8.32 -5.89
C VAL A 47 -18.99 -9.12 -5.06
N TYR A 48 -17.81 -8.57 -4.85
CA TYR A 48 -16.76 -9.12 -3.99
C TYR A 48 -17.12 -9.06 -2.49
N ARG A 49 -18.04 -8.15 -2.12
CA ARG A 49 -18.48 -7.87 -0.75
C ARG A 49 -17.34 -7.43 0.17
N GLY A 50 -16.51 -6.49 -0.30
CA GLY A 50 -15.37 -6.02 0.48
C GLY A 50 -14.60 -4.90 -0.22
N ASN A 51 -13.57 -4.42 0.47
CA ASN A 51 -12.73 -3.29 0.05
C ASN A 51 -11.36 -3.71 -0.50
N GLY A 52 -11.09 -5.02 -0.58
CA GLY A 52 -9.80 -5.57 -1.01
C GLY A 52 -9.64 -5.67 -2.54
N ASN A 53 -10.63 -5.30 -3.33
CA ASN A 53 -10.56 -5.33 -4.79
C ASN A 53 -9.55 -4.27 -5.28
N TRP A 54 -8.44 -4.73 -5.86
CA TRP A 54 -7.33 -3.85 -6.26
C TRP A 54 -7.73 -2.80 -7.31
N PRO A 55 -8.40 -3.15 -8.42
CA PRO A 55 -8.92 -2.19 -9.40
C PRO A 55 -9.83 -1.12 -8.80
N PHE A 56 -10.71 -1.46 -7.85
CA PHE A 56 -11.62 -0.50 -7.21
C PHE A 56 -10.86 0.57 -6.43
N ASN A 57 -9.82 0.16 -5.70
CA ASN A 57 -8.98 1.10 -4.96
C ASN A 57 -8.23 2.07 -5.88
N THR A 58 -7.66 1.57 -6.98
CA THR A 58 -6.96 2.43 -7.95
C THR A 58 -7.93 3.31 -8.73
N ALA A 59 -9.11 2.80 -9.11
CA ALA A 59 -10.15 3.59 -9.76
C ALA A 59 -10.61 4.74 -8.85
N TYR A 60 -10.87 4.49 -7.57
CA TYR A 60 -11.24 5.53 -6.62
C TYR A 60 -10.17 6.64 -6.53
N ALA A 61 -8.88 6.29 -6.40
CA ALA A 61 -7.82 7.28 -6.39
C ALA A 61 -7.78 8.12 -7.68
N SER A 62 -8.09 7.51 -8.83
CA SER A 62 -8.11 8.19 -10.12
C SER A 62 -9.23 9.22 -10.22
N THR A 63 -10.35 9.07 -9.51
CA THR A 63 -11.44 10.07 -9.49
C THR A 63 -11.01 11.41 -8.89
N PHE A 64 -9.93 11.43 -8.10
CA PHE A 64 -9.33 12.64 -7.54
C PHE A 64 -8.20 13.24 -8.40
N GLY A 65 -8.07 12.80 -9.65
CA GLY A 65 -7.07 13.30 -10.58
C GLY A 65 -5.65 12.70 -10.42
N LEU A 66 -5.49 11.70 -9.57
CA LEU A 66 -4.25 10.95 -9.47
C LEU A 66 -4.11 9.94 -10.64
N LYS A 67 -2.90 9.65 -11.05
CA LYS A 67 -2.62 8.41 -11.77
C LYS A 67 -2.59 7.27 -10.79
N ALA A 68 -3.37 6.22 -11.07
CA ALA A 68 -3.41 5.04 -10.23
C ALA A 68 -3.54 3.79 -11.09
N SER A 69 -2.78 2.76 -10.75
CA SER A 69 -2.77 1.48 -11.46
C SER A 69 -2.38 0.34 -10.53
N VAL A 70 -2.89 -0.84 -10.84
CA VAL A 70 -2.39 -2.09 -10.27
C VAL A 70 -1.18 -2.53 -11.09
N ASN A 71 -0.10 -2.88 -10.42
CA ASN A 71 1.16 -3.27 -11.05
C ASN A 71 1.70 -4.53 -10.39
N ARG A 72 2.64 -5.17 -11.06
CA ARG A 72 3.38 -6.31 -10.53
C ARG A 72 4.87 -5.99 -10.53
N PHE A 73 5.49 -6.08 -9.39
CA PHE A 73 6.93 -5.95 -9.22
C PHE A 73 7.60 -7.32 -9.16
N SER A 74 8.79 -7.43 -9.73
CA SER A 74 9.59 -8.66 -9.70
C SER A 74 10.76 -8.57 -8.71
N SER A 75 11.08 -7.37 -8.21
CA SER A 75 12.16 -7.18 -7.24
C SER A 75 11.93 -5.94 -6.37
N LEU A 76 12.54 -5.94 -5.17
CA LEU A 76 12.56 -4.76 -4.31
C LEU A 76 13.39 -3.62 -4.91
N GLY A 77 14.39 -3.91 -5.74
CA GLY A 77 15.16 -2.88 -6.45
C GLY A 77 14.31 -2.02 -7.39
N GLN A 78 13.25 -2.58 -7.98
CA GLN A 78 12.27 -1.78 -8.71
C GLN A 78 11.53 -0.82 -7.79
N VAL A 79 11.13 -1.27 -6.60
CA VAL A 79 10.44 -0.45 -5.60
C VAL A 79 11.33 0.68 -5.08
N GLU A 80 12.61 0.41 -4.85
CA GLU A 80 13.58 1.42 -4.43
C GLU A 80 13.63 2.60 -5.41
N ARG A 81 13.52 2.33 -6.71
CA ARG A 81 13.45 3.39 -7.73
C ARG A 81 12.19 4.26 -7.61
N TRP A 82 11.05 3.68 -7.27
CA TRP A 82 9.81 4.42 -7.03
C TRP A 82 9.91 5.26 -5.74
N ILE A 83 10.41 4.66 -4.68
CA ILE A 83 10.64 5.33 -3.40
C ILE A 83 11.63 6.49 -3.56
N SER A 84 12.70 6.34 -4.35
CA SER A 84 13.67 7.41 -4.61
C SER A 84 13.06 8.61 -5.35
N LYS A 85 11.96 8.41 -6.07
CA LYS A 85 11.16 9.47 -6.69
C LYS A 85 10.06 10.03 -5.76
N GLY A 86 10.03 9.58 -4.51
CA GLY A 86 9.03 10.01 -3.53
C GLY A 86 7.65 9.39 -3.74
N VAL A 87 7.55 8.27 -4.45
CA VAL A 87 6.28 7.56 -4.69
C VAL A 87 6.18 6.38 -3.73
N PRO A 88 5.30 6.43 -2.72
CA PRO A 88 5.02 5.27 -1.87
C PRO A 88 4.35 4.16 -2.68
N VAL A 89 4.63 2.91 -2.30
CA VAL A 89 4.10 1.73 -2.98
C VAL A 89 3.18 0.96 -2.04
N LEU A 90 1.93 0.74 -2.45
CA LEU A 90 0.98 -0.05 -1.68
C LEU A 90 1.13 -1.52 -2.08
N ALA A 91 1.72 -2.34 -1.21
CA ALA A 91 2.00 -3.75 -1.49
C ALA A 91 0.91 -4.67 -0.94
N SER A 92 0.50 -5.66 -1.75
CA SER A 92 -0.39 -6.74 -1.33
C SER A 92 0.45 -7.93 -0.89
N ILE A 93 0.44 -8.25 0.41
CA ILE A 93 1.26 -9.31 1.00
C ILE A 93 0.41 -10.39 1.66
N SER A 94 0.97 -11.58 1.86
CA SER A 94 0.41 -12.61 2.73
C SER A 94 1.52 -13.38 3.44
N TRP A 95 1.25 -13.82 4.66
CA TRP A 95 2.21 -14.56 5.46
C TRP A 95 1.55 -15.49 6.47
N GLY A 96 2.20 -16.58 6.79
CA GLY A 96 1.83 -17.47 7.87
C GLY A 96 2.47 -17.07 9.20
N ARG A 97 2.06 -17.75 10.26
CA ARG A 97 2.60 -17.51 11.62
C ARG A 97 4.13 -17.65 11.65
N GLY A 98 4.80 -16.64 12.20
CA GLY A 98 6.27 -16.61 12.31
C GLY A 98 7.03 -16.33 11.01
N GLN A 99 6.34 -15.90 9.93
CA GLN A 99 6.97 -15.60 8.65
C GLN A 99 7.24 -14.11 8.41
N LEU A 100 6.68 -13.24 9.27
CA LEU A 100 6.91 -11.79 9.20
C LEU A 100 7.03 -11.23 10.63
N ASP A 101 8.26 -11.11 11.10
CA ASP A 101 8.57 -10.65 12.45
C ASP A 101 8.16 -9.19 12.65
N GLY A 102 7.60 -8.87 13.81
CA GLY A 102 7.12 -7.53 14.14
C GLY A 102 5.80 -7.15 13.50
N ALA A 103 5.13 -8.06 12.76
CA ALA A 103 3.80 -7.81 12.24
C ALA A 103 2.77 -7.67 13.37
N PRO A 104 1.78 -6.72 13.24
CA PRO A 104 0.78 -6.51 14.29
C PRO A 104 -0.16 -7.71 14.47
N ILE A 105 -0.34 -8.50 13.42
CA ILE A 105 -1.15 -9.71 13.41
C ILE A 105 -0.29 -10.93 13.05
N PRO A 106 -0.59 -12.11 13.62
CA PRO A 106 0.30 -13.28 13.49
C PRO A 106 0.35 -13.89 12.08
N ALA A 107 -0.67 -13.71 11.28
CA ALA A 107 -0.77 -14.25 9.92
C ALA A 107 -1.83 -13.48 9.13
N SER A 108 -1.74 -13.48 7.81
CA SER A 108 -2.78 -12.96 6.92
C SER A 108 -2.74 -13.65 5.56
N ASN A 109 -3.93 -14.02 5.03
CA ASN A 109 -4.07 -14.54 3.66
C ASN A 109 -4.11 -13.43 2.60
N GLY A 110 -4.17 -12.16 3.01
CA GLY A 110 -4.13 -10.99 2.14
C GLY A 110 -4.15 -9.72 2.98
N HIS A 111 -3.14 -8.88 2.82
CA HIS A 111 -2.98 -7.63 3.56
C HIS A 111 -2.36 -6.56 2.68
N LEU A 112 -2.92 -5.37 2.72
CA LEU A 112 -2.39 -4.19 2.03
C LEU A 112 -1.71 -3.28 3.04
N LEU A 113 -0.48 -2.86 2.73
CA LEU A 113 0.27 -1.89 3.51
C LEU A 113 1.08 -0.97 2.59
N VAL A 114 1.66 0.09 3.14
CA VAL A 114 2.40 1.09 2.37
C VAL A 114 3.90 0.96 2.62
N ILE A 115 4.66 0.62 1.59
CA ILE A 115 6.13 0.77 1.59
C ILE A 115 6.41 2.28 1.44
N ARG A 116 7.14 2.85 2.39
CA ARG A 116 7.48 4.27 2.42
C ARG A 116 8.97 4.56 2.38
N GLY A 117 9.80 3.54 2.51
CA GLY A 117 11.24 3.70 2.51
C GLY A 117 12.00 2.40 2.75
N PHE A 118 13.31 2.52 2.71
CA PHE A 118 14.26 1.49 3.07
C PHE A 118 15.18 2.04 4.15
N HIS A 119 15.55 1.21 5.11
CA HIS A 119 16.48 1.61 6.16
C HIS A 119 17.91 1.65 5.62
N SER A 120 18.75 2.50 6.20
CA SER A 120 20.12 2.72 5.73
C SER A 120 21.04 1.51 5.83
N ASP A 121 20.66 0.49 6.64
CA ASP A 121 21.38 -0.80 6.70
C ASP A 121 21.16 -1.68 5.47
N GLY A 122 20.17 -1.35 4.62
CA GLY A 122 19.79 -2.14 3.46
C GLY A 122 19.03 -3.45 3.78
N GLU A 123 18.89 -3.81 5.05
CA GLU A 123 18.31 -5.07 5.50
C GLU A 123 16.85 -4.95 5.93
N ARG A 124 16.34 -3.73 6.10
CA ARG A 124 14.98 -3.48 6.58
C ARG A 124 14.19 -2.56 5.67
N ILE A 125 12.90 -2.87 5.56
CA ILE A 125 11.92 -2.06 4.84
C ILE A 125 11.10 -1.25 5.84
N ILE A 126 10.91 0.03 5.55
CA ILE A 126 10.10 0.94 6.35
C ILE A 126 8.70 0.96 5.73
N VAL A 127 7.71 0.56 6.50
CA VAL A 127 6.32 0.53 6.07
C VAL A 127 5.41 1.34 6.97
N ASN A 128 4.22 1.69 6.47
CA ASN A 128 3.06 1.99 7.28
C ASN A 128 2.09 0.81 7.18
N ASP A 129 1.86 0.16 8.32
CA ASP A 129 0.98 -1.00 8.42
C ASP A 129 -0.34 -0.63 9.08
N PRO A 130 -1.47 -0.74 8.34
CA PRO A 130 -2.79 -0.37 8.85
C PRO A 130 -3.34 -1.33 9.93
N ALA A 131 -2.75 -2.52 10.11
CA ALA A 131 -3.16 -3.47 11.14
C ALA A 131 -2.65 -3.10 12.54
N ALA A 132 -1.89 -2.02 12.67
CA ALA A 132 -1.43 -1.53 13.98
C ALA A 132 -2.59 -1.08 14.87
N ASP A 133 -2.49 -1.30 16.17
CA ASP A 133 -3.52 -0.96 17.16
C ASP A 133 -3.78 0.55 17.30
N GLY A 134 -2.87 1.39 16.78
CA GLY A 134 -3.00 2.85 16.84
C GLY A 134 -1.93 3.56 16.01
N ASN A 135 -2.10 4.87 15.85
CA ASN A 135 -1.27 5.71 14.99
C ASN A 135 0.24 5.65 15.31
N SER A 136 0.61 5.50 16.57
CA SER A 136 2.01 5.39 17.00
C SER A 136 2.67 4.09 16.53
N GLY A 137 1.92 3.03 16.31
CA GLY A 137 2.39 1.72 15.87
C GLY A 137 2.36 1.51 14.35
N VAL A 138 1.81 2.45 13.58
CA VAL A 138 1.64 2.30 12.13
C VAL A 138 2.95 2.19 11.38
N LYS A 139 3.97 2.99 11.77
CA LYS A 139 5.31 2.90 11.18
C LYS A 139 6.03 1.67 11.74
N ARG A 140 6.40 0.75 10.83
CA ARG A 140 7.11 -0.49 11.18
C ARG A 140 8.37 -0.69 10.34
N LEU A 141 9.24 -1.52 10.88
CA LEU A 141 10.44 -2.00 10.20
C LEU A 141 10.29 -3.52 10.05
N TYR A 142 10.30 -3.99 8.82
CA TYR A 142 10.29 -5.43 8.52
C TYR A 142 11.63 -5.86 7.95
N ASP A 143 12.04 -7.08 8.29
CA ASP A 143 13.16 -7.72 7.62
C ASP A 143 12.89 -7.79 6.11
N ARG A 144 13.90 -7.44 5.32
CA ARG A 144 13.78 -7.31 3.86
C ARG A 144 13.47 -8.65 3.18
N GLN A 145 14.07 -9.74 3.66
CA GLN A 145 13.90 -11.06 3.06
C GLN A 145 12.53 -11.64 3.43
N GLN A 146 12.11 -11.52 4.69
CA GLN A 146 10.79 -11.94 5.14
C GLN A 146 9.68 -11.18 4.39
N PHE A 147 9.83 -9.87 4.25
CA PHE A 147 8.88 -9.03 3.52
C PHE A 147 8.82 -9.42 2.04
N ALA A 148 9.97 -9.61 1.38
CA ALA A 148 10.03 -10.06 -0.01
C ALA A 148 9.34 -11.42 -0.18
N ALA A 149 9.55 -12.35 0.74
CA ALA A 149 8.89 -13.65 0.73
C ALA A 149 7.36 -13.51 0.89
N ALA A 150 6.89 -12.71 1.86
CA ALA A 150 5.48 -12.44 2.10
C ALA A 150 4.80 -11.77 0.88
N TRP A 151 5.54 -10.96 0.13
CA TRP A 151 4.99 -10.24 -1.02
C TRP A 151 5.04 -11.08 -2.30
N PHE A 152 6.22 -11.56 -2.69
CA PHE A 152 6.37 -12.26 -3.97
C PHE A 152 5.72 -13.64 -3.98
N ARG A 153 5.74 -14.37 -2.86
CA ARG A 153 5.01 -15.64 -2.73
C ARG A 153 3.52 -15.43 -2.48
N GLY A 154 3.16 -14.34 -1.78
CA GLY A 154 1.78 -14.06 -1.39
C GLY A 154 0.90 -13.62 -2.55
N SER A 155 1.31 -12.58 -3.28
CA SER A 155 0.52 -12.01 -4.38
C SER A 155 1.25 -12.02 -5.72
N GLY A 156 2.48 -12.53 -5.79
CA GLY A 156 3.30 -12.42 -6.99
C GLY A 156 3.82 -11.02 -7.25
N GLY A 157 3.98 -10.18 -6.20
CA GLY A 157 4.50 -8.82 -6.33
C GLY A 157 3.46 -7.77 -6.68
N ILE A 158 2.17 -8.05 -6.46
CA ILE A 158 1.09 -7.09 -6.74
C ILE A 158 1.18 -5.87 -5.84
N ALA A 159 1.01 -4.68 -6.45
CA ALA A 159 0.99 -3.40 -5.76
C ALA A 159 0.07 -2.38 -6.45
N TYR A 160 -0.31 -1.32 -5.70
CA TYR A 160 -0.85 -0.12 -6.29
C TYR A 160 0.25 0.92 -6.42
N LEU A 161 0.29 1.59 -7.55
CA LEU A 161 1.01 2.84 -7.75
C LEU A 161 -0.01 3.97 -7.86
N VAL A 162 0.11 4.95 -6.96
CA VAL A 162 -0.81 6.10 -6.89
C VAL A 162 0.04 7.36 -6.75
N TYR A 163 -0.05 8.28 -7.75
CA TYR A 163 0.77 9.49 -7.77
C TYR A 163 0.13 10.61 -8.60
N PRO A 164 0.48 11.89 -8.39
CA PRO A 164 -0.04 13.00 -9.17
C PRO A 164 0.33 12.92 -10.65
N LYS A 165 -0.57 13.36 -11.53
CA LYS A 165 -0.26 13.51 -12.97
C LYS A 165 0.95 14.43 -13.15
N GLY A 166 1.91 14.02 -14.01
CA GLY A 166 3.13 14.79 -14.26
C GLY A 166 4.21 14.64 -13.18
N TRP A 167 3.99 13.83 -12.15
CA TRP A 167 5.05 13.53 -11.18
C TRP A 167 6.24 12.84 -11.86
N ASN A 168 7.46 13.20 -11.43
CA ASN A 168 8.67 12.56 -11.95
C ASN A 168 8.75 11.12 -11.42
N ILE A 169 8.52 10.16 -12.28
CA ILE A 169 8.52 8.71 -11.98
C ILE A 169 9.75 8.03 -12.59
N PRO A 170 10.09 6.81 -12.16
CA PRO A 170 11.13 6.03 -12.79
C PRO A 170 10.83 5.73 -14.27
N ASP A 171 11.87 5.43 -15.04
CA ASP A 171 11.75 5.02 -16.44
C ASP A 171 10.80 3.80 -16.57
N GLU A 172 9.89 3.89 -17.53
CA GLU A 172 8.83 2.90 -17.77
C GLU A 172 9.35 1.52 -18.08
N THR A 173 10.48 1.44 -18.79
CA THR A 173 11.02 0.15 -19.26
C THR A 173 11.74 -0.65 -18.19
N SER A 174 12.21 -0.01 -17.12
CA SER A 174 13.06 -0.66 -16.11
C SER A 174 12.43 -0.77 -14.72
N SER A 175 11.31 -0.12 -14.46
CA SER A 175 10.84 0.11 -13.09
C SER A 175 9.36 -0.08 -12.83
N ARG A 176 8.54 -0.28 -13.86
CA ARG A 176 7.07 -0.38 -13.69
C ARG A 176 6.58 -1.75 -13.29
N GLY A 177 7.40 -2.75 -13.24
CA GLY A 177 6.95 -4.12 -13.11
C GLY A 177 6.39 -4.66 -14.44
N SER A 178 6.42 -5.95 -14.59
CA SER A 178 5.84 -6.65 -15.74
C SER A 178 4.56 -7.36 -15.33
N TRP A 179 3.58 -7.34 -16.20
CA TRP A 179 2.38 -8.17 -16.12
C TRP A 179 2.67 -9.58 -16.61
#